data_06ea8c48eeceb480bff1c706213e1af1
#
_entry.id   06ea8c48eeceb480bff1c706213e1af1
#
_cell.length_a   1.000
_cell.length_b   1.000
_cell.length_c   1.000
_cell.angle_alpha   90.00
_cell.angle_beta   90.00
_cell.angle_gamma   90.00
#
_symmetry.space_group_name_H-M   'P 1'
#
loop_
_entity.id
_entity.type
_entity.pdbx_description
1 polymer ?
#
loop_
_entity_poly.entity_id
_entity_poly.type
_entity_poly.pdbx_seq_one_letter_code
_entity_poly.pdbx_strand_id
1 'polypeptide(L)'
;MKKPLTTHLSTLLPAFLLVVALASPPAAAAGPDQPHGGHAGQGACQRPGVLFCEDFEGRSTGHRTTPRWDVESSAGTLRVERESRRNHVAHVHTEGNGKAFLTVRDLDAPAGTFYGRLRVLVDEFPTSPDWAHFTLVEATGTGSAEVVRPFGGQYAPTVGPDATFYGVGADGGPTGDWTSWRESAPTVAGRWQCVEFFWDGRDDAIDVWLDGVAQPDLSVSRTDHGGNPVDLVLPEVDTVRFGWQLYQESTETFDTYLDDIALSTRRVGC
;
A
#
# COMPACT_ATOMS: atom_id res chain seq x y z
N MET A 1 54.55 -36.43 60.12
CA MET A 1 53.40 -37.24 59.65
C MET A 1 52.91 -36.62 58.34
N LYS A 2 53.23 -37.22 57.24
CA LYS A 2 52.86 -36.73 55.90
C LYS A 2 51.61 -37.53 55.42
N LYS A 3 50.51 -36.82 55.07
CA LYS A 3 49.35 -37.45 54.43
C LYS A 3 49.56 -37.44 52.89
N PRO A 4 49.16 -38.48 52.19
CA PRO A 4 49.26 -38.49 50.71
C PRO A 4 48.12 -37.75 50.06
N LEU A 5 48.42 -37.05 49.00
CA LEU A 5 47.49 -36.43 48.05
C LEU A 5 46.94 -37.48 47.07
N THR A 6 45.64 -37.60 47.02
CA THR A 6 44.96 -38.49 46.04
C THR A 6 44.53 -37.64 44.84
N THR A 7 45.10 -37.93 43.70
CA THR A 7 44.79 -37.27 42.43
C THR A 7 43.63 -37.96 41.78
N HIS A 8 42.49 -37.31 41.62
CA HIS A 8 41.37 -37.82 40.79
C HIS A 8 41.55 -37.34 39.34
N LEU A 9 41.74 -38.29 38.47
CA LEU A 9 41.78 -38.12 37.00
C LEU A 9 40.35 -38.09 36.49
N SER A 10 39.84 -36.91 36.11
CA SER A 10 38.54 -36.75 35.49
C SER A 10 38.72 -36.89 33.95
N THR A 11 38.18 -37.93 33.40
CA THR A 11 38.09 -38.15 31.96
C THR A 11 36.93 -37.30 31.38
N LEU A 12 37.28 -36.32 30.58
CA LEU A 12 36.37 -35.53 29.77
C LEU A 12 36.06 -36.28 28.48
N LEU A 13 34.85 -36.75 28.29
CA LEU A 13 34.36 -37.18 26.98
C LEU A 13 34.00 -35.94 26.13
N PRO A 14 34.38 -35.90 24.86
CA PRO A 14 33.92 -34.83 23.96
C PRO A 14 32.48 -35.11 23.51
N ALA A 15 31.57 -34.20 23.80
CA ALA A 15 30.24 -34.18 23.22
C ALA A 15 30.34 -33.73 21.75
N PHE A 16 30.06 -34.61 20.83
CA PHE A 16 29.87 -34.26 19.42
C PHE A 16 28.52 -33.59 19.27
N LEU A 17 28.50 -32.26 19.07
CA LEU A 17 27.33 -31.51 18.61
C LEU A 17 27.10 -31.83 17.14
N LEU A 18 26.06 -32.60 16.87
CA LEU A 18 25.54 -32.80 15.50
C LEU A 18 24.82 -31.53 15.05
N VAL A 19 25.46 -30.68 14.25
CA VAL A 19 24.83 -29.54 13.59
C VAL A 19 24.03 -30.08 12.42
N VAL A 20 22.72 -30.19 12.60
CA VAL A 20 21.79 -30.44 11.49
C VAL A 20 21.59 -29.10 10.76
N ALA A 21 22.25 -28.94 9.63
CA ALA A 21 22.00 -27.84 8.71
C ALA A 21 20.61 -28.05 8.08
N LEU A 22 19.63 -27.29 8.52
CA LEU A 22 18.34 -27.16 7.84
C LEU A 22 18.59 -26.38 6.55
N ALA A 23 18.63 -27.08 5.43
CA ALA A 23 18.65 -26.48 4.11
C ALA A 23 17.31 -25.75 3.90
N SER A 24 17.34 -24.43 3.79
CA SER A 24 16.19 -23.64 3.33
C SER A 24 15.85 -24.05 1.91
N PRO A 25 14.57 -24.25 1.57
CA PRO A 25 14.18 -24.50 0.19
C PRO A 25 14.57 -23.29 -0.68
N PRO A 26 15.00 -23.52 -1.93
CA PRO A 26 15.30 -22.44 -2.85
C PRO A 26 14.04 -21.61 -3.07
N ALA A 27 14.16 -20.28 -3.00
CA ALA A 27 13.10 -19.36 -3.41
C ALA A 27 12.71 -19.71 -4.84
N ALA A 28 11.42 -19.98 -5.05
CA ALA A 28 10.89 -20.21 -6.38
C ALA A 28 11.19 -18.97 -7.23
N ALA A 29 11.96 -19.14 -8.29
CA ALA A 29 12.20 -18.10 -9.27
C ALA A 29 10.84 -17.66 -9.82
N ALA A 30 10.58 -16.35 -9.78
CA ALA A 30 9.42 -15.75 -10.44
C ALA A 30 9.47 -16.20 -11.91
N GLY A 31 8.43 -16.90 -12.34
CA GLY A 31 8.29 -17.31 -13.73
C GLY A 31 8.13 -16.07 -14.63
N PRO A 32 8.49 -16.20 -15.94
CA PRO A 32 8.35 -15.11 -16.88
C PRO A 32 6.89 -14.68 -17.01
N ASP A 33 6.69 -13.40 -17.17
CA ASP A 33 5.46 -12.67 -17.48
C ASP A 33 4.23 -13.53 -17.73
N GLN A 34 3.34 -13.60 -16.74
CA GLN A 34 1.98 -14.08 -17.01
C GLN A 34 1.36 -13.07 -18.00
N PRO A 35 0.91 -13.49 -19.17
CA PRO A 35 0.18 -12.62 -20.07
C PRO A 35 -1.03 -12.09 -19.29
N HIS A 36 -1.24 -10.76 -19.33
CA HIS A 36 -2.37 -10.09 -18.75
C HIS A 36 -3.66 -10.79 -19.19
N GLY A 37 -4.13 -11.70 -18.35
CA GLY A 37 -5.39 -12.43 -18.56
C GLY A 37 -6.53 -11.42 -18.48
N GLY A 38 -7.22 -11.24 -19.58
CA GLY A 38 -8.28 -10.27 -19.72
C GLY A 38 -9.35 -10.39 -18.63
N HIS A 39 -9.89 -9.23 -18.24
CA HIS A 39 -11.19 -9.05 -17.58
C HIS A 39 -11.35 -9.52 -16.13
N ALA A 40 -10.33 -9.45 -15.27
CA ALA A 40 -10.54 -9.59 -13.84
C ALA A 40 -11.44 -8.46 -13.26
N GLY A 41 -11.41 -7.26 -13.86
CA GLY A 41 -12.15 -6.09 -13.41
C GLY A 41 -13.67 -6.22 -13.52
N GLN A 42 -14.20 -6.70 -14.65
CA GLN A 42 -15.65 -6.82 -14.84
C GLN A 42 -16.31 -7.75 -13.80
N GLY A 43 -15.60 -8.80 -13.37
CA GLY A 43 -16.08 -9.70 -12.31
C GLY A 43 -16.11 -9.05 -10.93
N ALA A 44 -15.23 -8.09 -10.64
CA ALA A 44 -15.19 -7.39 -9.37
C ALA A 44 -16.40 -6.47 -9.18
N CYS A 45 -16.76 -5.69 -10.20
CA CYS A 45 -17.88 -4.75 -10.17
C CYS A 45 -19.25 -5.40 -10.01
N GLN A 46 -19.38 -6.69 -10.28
CA GLN A 46 -20.65 -7.43 -10.17
C GLN A 46 -20.79 -8.18 -8.83
N ARG A 47 -19.80 -8.13 -7.96
CA ARG A 47 -19.82 -8.87 -6.69
C ARG A 47 -20.77 -8.23 -5.67
N PRO A 48 -21.47 -9.02 -4.84
CA PRO A 48 -22.24 -8.49 -3.74
C PRO A 48 -21.36 -7.71 -2.75
N GLY A 49 -21.84 -6.55 -2.33
CA GLY A 49 -21.14 -5.72 -1.35
C GLY A 49 -20.24 -4.64 -1.96
N VAL A 50 -20.17 -4.54 -3.28
CA VAL A 50 -19.44 -3.45 -3.95
C VAL A 50 -20.13 -2.11 -3.66
N LEU A 51 -19.37 -1.17 -3.12
CA LEU A 51 -19.76 0.21 -2.83
C LEU A 51 -19.42 1.13 -4.01
N PHE A 52 -18.24 0.91 -4.60
CA PHE A 52 -17.75 1.61 -5.77
C PHE A 52 -16.89 0.68 -6.62
N CYS A 53 -16.91 0.85 -7.94
CA CYS A 53 -16.05 0.13 -8.85
C CYS A 53 -15.82 0.92 -10.14
N GLU A 54 -14.57 0.92 -10.63
CA GLU A 54 -14.17 1.53 -11.89
C GLU A 54 -13.09 0.69 -12.56
N ASP A 55 -13.37 0.23 -13.77
CA ASP A 55 -12.46 -0.57 -14.60
C ASP A 55 -12.03 0.16 -15.90
N PHE A 56 -12.43 1.43 -16.04
CA PHE A 56 -12.15 2.32 -17.16
C PHE A 56 -12.55 1.80 -18.56
N GLU A 57 -13.14 0.62 -18.67
CA GLU A 57 -13.55 0.00 -19.94
C GLU A 57 -14.85 0.58 -20.52
N GLY A 58 -15.60 1.27 -19.71
CA GLY A 58 -16.78 2.00 -20.13
C GLY A 58 -16.39 3.26 -20.88
N ARG A 59 -16.80 3.37 -22.13
CA ARG A 59 -16.52 4.46 -23.07
C ARG A 59 -16.41 5.82 -22.39
N SER A 60 -15.21 6.34 -22.31
CA SER A 60 -14.81 7.69 -21.88
C SER A 60 -15.25 8.16 -20.48
N THR A 61 -15.99 7.40 -19.73
CA THR A 61 -16.55 7.83 -18.45
C THR A 61 -16.78 6.71 -17.46
N GLY A 62 -16.18 5.56 -17.60
CA GLY A 62 -16.26 4.46 -16.66
C GLY A 62 -17.66 3.85 -16.50
N HIS A 63 -17.74 2.60 -16.11
CA HIS A 63 -18.96 2.01 -15.55
C HIS A 63 -19.24 2.71 -14.22
N ARG A 64 -20.28 3.52 -14.22
CA ARG A 64 -20.66 4.29 -13.03
C ARG A 64 -21.57 3.46 -12.17
N THR A 65 -21.02 2.93 -11.11
CA THR A 65 -21.83 2.65 -9.93
C THR A 65 -21.96 3.96 -9.12
N THR A 66 -22.92 4.06 -8.25
CA THR A 66 -23.01 5.13 -7.25
C THR A 66 -22.11 4.73 -6.08
N PRO A 67 -21.30 5.65 -5.51
CA PRO A 67 -21.09 7.04 -5.88
C PRO A 67 -20.26 7.20 -7.16
N ARG A 68 -20.36 8.39 -7.78
CA ARG A 68 -19.52 8.79 -8.92
C ARG A 68 -18.15 9.22 -8.41
N TRP A 69 -17.19 9.32 -9.33
CA TRP A 69 -15.90 9.91 -9.04
C TRP A 69 -15.71 11.25 -9.78
N ASP A 70 -14.88 12.11 -9.20
CA ASP A 70 -14.43 13.37 -9.76
C ASP A 70 -12.90 13.36 -9.90
N VAL A 71 -12.34 14.35 -10.60
CA VAL A 71 -10.89 14.56 -10.64
C VAL A 71 -10.54 15.75 -9.74
N GLU A 72 -9.63 15.53 -8.79
CA GLU A 72 -8.98 16.59 -8.04
C GLU A 72 -7.51 16.65 -8.43
N SER A 73 -7.02 17.81 -8.87
CA SER A 73 -5.63 17.95 -9.28
C SER A 73 -5.04 19.33 -9.00
N SER A 74 -3.73 19.36 -8.78
CA SER A 74 -2.89 20.56 -8.70
C SER A 74 -1.49 20.20 -9.18
N ALA A 75 -0.96 20.95 -10.15
CA ALA A 75 0.29 20.62 -10.84
C ALA A 75 0.32 19.15 -11.35
N GLY A 76 -0.82 18.70 -11.87
CA GLY A 76 -0.98 17.35 -12.41
C GLY A 76 -2.26 17.17 -13.20
N THR A 77 -2.39 16.03 -13.84
CA THR A 77 -3.56 15.63 -14.63
C THR A 77 -3.90 14.17 -14.38
N LEU A 78 -5.20 13.84 -14.51
CA LEU A 78 -5.68 12.46 -14.57
C LEU A 78 -6.56 12.32 -15.82
N ARG A 79 -6.25 11.35 -16.67
CA ARG A 79 -6.98 11.09 -17.91
C ARG A 79 -7.16 9.59 -18.10
N VAL A 80 -8.32 9.21 -18.63
CA VAL A 80 -8.53 7.82 -19.09
C VAL A 80 -7.95 7.70 -20.48
N GLU A 81 -7.05 6.76 -20.67
CA GLU A 81 -6.39 6.50 -21.94
C GLU A 81 -6.32 4.99 -22.26
N ARG A 82 -5.98 4.70 -23.50
CA ARG A 82 -5.89 3.33 -23.97
C ARG A 82 -4.49 2.77 -23.73
N GLU A 83 -4.35 1.80 -22.86
CA GLU A 83 -3.12 1.04 -22.67
C GLU A 83 -2.93 -0.01 -23.79
N SER A 84 -4.00 -0.71 -24.14
CA SER A 84 -3.96 -1.76 -25.17
C SER A 84 -5.24 -1.75 -26.04
N ARG A 85 -5.36 -2.71 -26.95
CA ARG A 85 -6.57 -2.82 -27.79
C ARG A 85 -7.86 -3.04 -26.99
N ARG A 86 -7.76 -3.57 -25.78
CA ARG A 86 -8.89 -4.00 -24.95
C ARG A 86 -8.79 -3.52 -23.51
N ASN A 87 -7.88 -2.62 -23.21
CA ASN A 87 -7.67 -2.11 -21.87
C ASN A 87 -7.53 -0.60 -21.87
N HIS A 88 -8.28 0.07 -20.99
CA HIS A 88 -8.16 1.48 -20.68
C HIS A 88 -7.76 1.62 -19.23
N VAL A 89 -6.99 2.64 -18.94
CA VAL A 89 -6.46 2.91 -17.60
C VAL A 89 -6.60 4.40 -17.28
N ALA A 90 -6.63 4.77 -16.03
CA ALA A 90 -6.42 6.15 -15.65
C ALA A 90 -4.92 6.42 -15.60
N HIS A 91 -4.45 7.35 -16.40
CA HIS A 91 -3.09 7.88 -16.35
C HIS A 91 -3.07 9.15 -15.53
N VAL A 92 -2.29 9.13 -14.48
CA VAL A 92 -1.99 10.25 -13.58
C VAL A 92 -0.59 10.75 -13.90
N HIS A 93 -0.47 12.02 -14.26
CA HIS A 93 0.80 12.70 -14.47
C HIS A 93 0.91 13.87 -13.52
N THR A 94 2.03 14.02 -12.81
CA THR A 94 2.28 15.14 -11.88
C THR A 94 3.69 15.70 -12.05
N GLU A 95 3.84 16.99 -11.75
CA GLU A 95 5.12 17.68 -11.72
C GLU A 95 5.46 18.08 -10.28
N GLY A 96 6.67 17.79 -9.84
CA GLY A 96 7.17 18.13 -8.51
C GLY A 96 6.29 17.58 -7.38
N ASN A 97 5.88 18.44 -6.45
CA ASN A 97 4.95 18.11 -5.38
C ASN A 97 3.47 18.18 -5.81
N GLY A 98 3.20 17.94 -7.08
CA GLY A 98 1.86 17.91 -7.65
C GLY A 98 1.02 16.74 -7.14
N LYS A 99 -0.28 16.87 -7.38
CA LYS A 99 -1.25 15.80 -7.12
C LYS A 99 -2.28 15.68 -8.21
N ALA A 100 -2.75 14.47 -8.45
CA ALA A 100 -3.95 14.21 -9.23
C ALA A 100 -4.61 12.90 -8.76
N PHE A 101 -5.88 12.99 -8.44
CA PHE A 101 -6.67 11.90 -7.87
C PHE A 101 -8.00 11.71 -8.59
N LEU A 102 -8.37 10.44 -8.75
CA LEU A 102 -9.76 10.02 -8.86
C LEU A 102 -10.37 10.06 -7.45
N THR A 103 -11.40 10.87 -7.26
CA THR A 103 -12.02 11.10 -5.95
C THR A 103 -13.42 10.51 -5.92
N VAL A 104 -13.64 9.56 -5.03
CA VAL A 104 -14.95 8.98 -4.70
C VAL A 104 -15.50 9.70 -3.48
N ARG A 105 -16.69 10.31 -3.63
CA ARG A 105 -17.37 11.03 -2.54
C ARG A 105 -18.63 10.30 -2.11
N ASP A 106 -19.17 10.71 -0.97
CA ASP A 106 -20.41 10.18 -0.42
C ASP A 106 -20.35 8.64 -0.25
N LEU A 107 -19.18 8.13 0.17
CA LEU A 107 -19.01 6.72 0.44
C LEU A 107 -19.80 6.34 1.70
N ASP A 108 -20.77 5.47 1.54
CA ASP A 108 -21.54 4.90 2.65
C ASP A 108 -20.99 3.50 2.97
N ALA A 109 -20.01 3.46 3.85
CA ALA A 109 -19.39 2.20 4.29
C ALA A 109 -20.07 1.70 5.57
N PRO A 110 -20.81 0.57 5.53
CA PRO A 110 -21.50 0.06 6.70
C PRO A 110 -20.57 -0.18 7.89
N ALA A 111 -20.94 0.38 9.04
CA ALA A 111 -20.16 0.33 10.27
C ALA A 111 -18.73 0.91 10.14
N GLY A 112 -18.50 1.81 9.17
CA GLY A 112 -17.20 2.43 8.92
C GLY A 112 -16.12 1.45 8.45
N THR A 113 -16.49 0.27 7.92
CA THR A 113 -15.53 -0.75 7.48
C THR A 113 -15.67 -1.04 5.99
N PHE A 114 -14.54 -1.15 5.30
CA PHE A 114 -14.54 -1.54 3.88
C PHE A 114 -13.18 -2.07 3.44
N TYR A 115 -13.18 -2.79 2.35
CA TYR A 115 -11.99 -3.17 1.59
C TYR A 115 -11.83 -2.25 0.40
N GLY A 116 -10.61 -1.79 0.17
CA GLY A 116 -10.24 -1.15 -1.07
C GLY A 116 -9.33 -2.05 -1.90
N ARG A 117 -9.42 -1.91 -3.21
CA ARG A 117 -8.56 -2.59 -4.19
C ARG A 117 -8.24 -1.63 -5.31
N LEU A 118 -7.00 -1.70 -5.82
CA LEU A 118 -6.60 -1.08 -7.08
C LEU A 118 -5.49 -1.90 -7.71
N ARG A 119 -5.40 -1.84 -9.04
CA ARG A 119 -4.17 -2.15 -9.74
C ARG A 119 -3.45 -0.85 -10.01
N VAL A 120 -2.16 -0.83 -9.76
CA VAL A 120 -1.32 0.36 -9.92
C VAL A 120 0.00 -0.01 -10.58
N LEU A 121 0.46 0.85 -11.48
CA LEU A 121 1.80 0.87 -12.02
C LEU A 121 2.35 2.29 -11.82
N VAL A 122 3.49 2.40 -11.19
CA VAL A 122 4.24 3.65 -11.03
C VAL A 122 5.51 3.51 -11.86
N ASP A 123 5.73 4.42 -12.81
CA ASP A 123 6.89 4.34 -13.68
C ASP A 123 8.19 4.54 -12.90
N GLU A 124 8.22 5.57 -12.06
CA GLU A 124 9.38 5.89 -11.22
C GLU A 124 8.92 6.38 -9.85
N PHE A 125 9.68 6.05 -8.80
CA PHE A 125 9.45 6.54 -7.44
C PHE A 125 10.43 7.67 -7.10
N PRO A 126 10.11 8.57 -6.13
CA PRO A 126 10.95 9.69 -5.81
C PRO A 126 12.32 9.24 -5.29
N THR A 127 13.36 9.92 -5.77
CA THR A 127 14.74 9.77 -5.30
C THR A 127 15.27 11.05 -4.64
N SER A 128 14.43 12.07 -4.58
CA SER A 128 14.68 13.34 -3.90
C SER A 128 13.36 14.06 -3.54
N PRO A 129 13.42 14.97 -2.54
CA PRO A 129 14.46 15.13 -1.54
C PRO A 129 14.49 13.96 -0.53
N ASP A 130 15.47 13.94 0.34
CA ASP A 130 15.53 12.98 1.44
C ASP A 130 14.19 12.90 2.19
N TRP A 131 13.72 11.67 2.44
CA TRP A 131 12.47 11.39 3.13
C TRP A 131 11.20 11.85 2.38
N ALA A 132 11.29 12.07 1.09
CA ALA A 132 10.12 12.35 0.27
C ALA A 132 9.08 11.24 0.43
N HIS A 133 7.85 11.61 0.79
CA HIS A 133 6.76 10.65 0.89
C HIS A 133 5.67 10.93 -0.13
N PHE A 134 5.06 9.84 -0.58
CA PHE A 134 4.05 9.85 -1.61
C PHE A 134 2.79 9.11 -1.17
N THR A 135 1.68 9.44 -1.79
CA THR A 135 0.38 8.82 -1.57
C THR A 135 -0.17 8.26 -2.87
N LEU A 136 -0.69 7.04 -2.80
CA LEU A 136 -1.45 6.38 -3.87
C LEU A 136 -2.93 6.26 -3.53
N VAL A 137 -3.25 6.09 -2.25
CA VAL A 137 -4.63 6.10 -1.74
C VAL A 137 -4.71 6.97 -0.49
N GLU A 138 -5.73 7.83 -0.46
CA GLU A 138 -6.03 8.73 0.65
C GLU A 138 -7.49 8.62 1.04
N ALA A 139 -7.79 8.68 2.32
CA ALA A 139 -9.16 8.68 2.85
C ALA A 139 -9.36 9.80 3.87
N THR A 140 -10.51 10.46 3.77
CA THR A 140 -10.94 11.52 4.67
C THR A 140 -12.42 11.34 5.02
N GLY A 141 -12.87 12.02 6.09
CA GLY A 141 -14.25 11.94 6.52
C GLY A 141 -14.54 12.83 7.71
N THR A 142 -15.46 12.42 8.57
CA THR A 142 -15.85 13.13 9.79
C THR A 142 -15.38 12.40 11.05
N GLY A 143 -15.48 13.05 12.22
CA GLY A 143 -15.12 12.44 13.50
C GLY A 143 -13.63 12.49 13.84
N SER A 144 -12.74 12.63 12.86
CA SER A 144 -11.31 12.84 13.04
C SER A 144 -10.79 13.86 12.05
N ALA A 145 -9.72 14.58 12.41
CA ALA A 145 -9.00 15.48 11.53
C ALA A 145 -7.87 14.78 10.75
N GLU A 146 -7.72 13.48 10.94
CA GLU A 146 -6.70 12.70 10.22
C GLU A 146 -7.03 12.63 8.72
N VAL A 147 -6.04 12.91 7.90
CA VAL A 147 -6.01 12.51 6.50
C VAL A 147 -5.22 11.22 6.45
N VAL A 148 -5.89 10.09 6.29
CA VAL A 148 -5.23 8.79 6.37
C VAL A 148 -4.87 8.29 4.98
N ARG A 149 -3.66 7.75 4.85
CA ARG A 149 -3.10 7.20 3.63
C ARG A 149 -3.01 5.68 3.76
N PRO A 150 -4.08 4.93 3.46
CA PRO A 150 -4.05 3.47 3.56
C PRO A 150 -3.01 2.84 2.64
N PHE A 151 -2.55 3.57 1.61
CA PHE A 151 -1.45 3.11 0.78
C PHE A 151 -0.67 4.28 0.16
N GLY A 152 0.61 4.29 0.40
CA GLY A 152 1.60 5.23 -0.11
C GLY A 152 2.99 4.71 0.18
N GLY A 153 3.92 5.60 0.49
CA GLY A 153 5.27 5.18 0.85
C GLY A 153 6.23 6.35 1.03
N GLN A 154 7.50 5.99 1.14
CA GLN A 154 8.56 6.97 1.42
C GLN A 154 9.89 6.58 0.79
N TYR A 155 10.62 7.56 0.29
CA TYR A 155 12.03 7.46 -0.04
C TYR A 155 12.86 7.45 1.25
N ALA A 156 13.74 6.47 1.42
CA ALA A 156 14.53 6.26 2.61
C ALA A 156 16.03 6.23 2.28
N PRO A 157 16.69 7.40 2.12
CA PRO A 157 18.07 7.52 1.66
C PRO A 157 19.09 6.85 2.58
N THR A 158 18.76 6.63 3.84
CA THR A 158 19.62 5.92 4.80
C THR A 158 19.70 4.42 4.52
N VAL A 159 18.77 3.84 3.77
CA VAL A 159 18.78 2.43 3.35
C VAL A 159 19.54 2.28 2.03
N GLY A 160 19.39 3.23 1.12
CA GLY A 160 20.07 3.22 -0.17
C GLY A 160 19.71 4.41 -1.04
N PRO A 161 20.49 4.70 -2.11
CA PRO A 161 20.30 5.89 -2.93
C PRO A 161 18.97 5.90 -3.71
N ASP A 162 18.41 4.74 -3.98
CA ASP A 162 17.14 4.60 -4.70
C ASP A 162 16.11 3.81 -3.87
N ALA A 163 16.32 3.75 -2.55
CA ALA A 163 15.51 2.92 -1.67
C ALA A 163 14.18 3.60 -1.34
N THR A 164 13.10 3.16 -1.96
CA THR A 164 11.73 3.54 -1.65
C THR A 164 10.93 2.34 -1.16
N PHE A 165 10.04 2.58 -0.21
CA PHE A 165 9.26 1.54 0.43
C PHE A 165 7.79 1.93 0.52
N TYR A 166 6.91 0.95 0.37
CA TYR A 166 5.50 1.14 0.65
C TYR A 166 5.25 1.32 2.15
N GLY A 167 4.19 2.02 2.48
CA GLY A 167 3.79 2.31 3.84
C GLY A 167 2.35 2.79 3.96
N VAL A 168 1.84 2.71 5.17
CA VAL A 168 0.60 3.36 5.62
C VAL A 168 0.98 4.64 6.34
N GLY A 169 0.15 5.66 6.27
CA GLY A 169 0.47 6.94 6.92
C GLY A 169 -0.75 7.77 7.25
N ALA A 170 -0.51 8.88 7.93
CA ALA A 170 -1.51 9.92 8.15
C ALA A 170 -0.88 11.31 8.08
N ASP A 171 -1.71 12.32 7.98
CA ASP A 171 -1.33 13.72 7.93
C ASP A 171 -2.43 14.60 8.56
N GLY A 172 -2.03 15.68 9.21
CA GLY A 172 -2.89 16.77 9.64
C GLY A 172 -3.76 16.54 10.87
N GLY A 173 -3.74 15.36 11.48
CA GLY A 173 -4.50 15.05 12.70
C GLY A 173 -3.67 15.05 13.98
N PRO A 174 -4.22 14.51 15.08
CA PRO A 174 -3.52 14.38 16.36
C PRO A 174 -2.24 13.56 16.30
N THR A 175 -2.18 12.54 15.43
CA THR A 175 -0.98 11.71 15.23
C THR A 175 0.11 12.43 14.43
N GLY A 176 -0.23 13.53 13.76
CA GLY A 176 0.69 14.33 12.95
C GLY A 176 0.96 13.73 11.57
N ASP A 177 2.07 14.15 10.95
CA ASP A 177 2.50 13.63 9.66
C ASP A 177 3.49 12.49 9.84
N TRP A 178 3.16 11.31 9.31
CA TRP A 178 4.00 10.12 9.39
C TRP A 178 3.71 9.13 8.27
N THR A 179 4.70 8.29 7.97
CA THR A 179 4.59 7.14 7.08
C THR A 179 5.27 5.92 7.74
N SER A 180 4.50 4.92 8.09
CA SER A 180 5.00 3.62 8.55
C SER A 180 5.43 2.77 7.36
N TRP A 181 6.61 3.06 6.81
CA TRP A 181 7.22 2.27 5.75
C TRP A 181 8.04 1.10 6.33
N ARG A 182 8.25 0.06 5.54
CA ARG A 182 9.03 -1.12 5.97
C ARG A 182 9.94 -1.60 4.84
N GLU A 183 11.17 -1.98 5.18
CA GLU A 183 12.14 -2.56 4.23
C GLU A 183 11.66 -3.89 3.64
N SER A 184 10.72 -4.58 4.29
CA SER A 184 10.07 -5.79 3.78
C SER A 184 9.12 -5.53 2.62
N ALA A 185 8.76 -4.28 2.36
CA ALA A 185 7.85 -3.87 1.29
C ALA A 185 8.49 -2.81 0.36
N PRO A 186 9.56 -3.17 -0.36
CA PRO A 186 10.16 -2.27 -1.34
C PRO A 186 9.18 -1.96 -2.46
N THR A 187 9.23 -0.72 -2.95
CA THR A 187 8.44 -0.33 -4.12
C THR A 187 8.95 -1.03 -5.38
N VAL A 188 8.07 -1.21 -6.35
CA VAL A 188 8.41 -1.85 -7.63
C VAL A 188 7.96 -0.95 -8.76
N ALA A 189 8.92 -0.27 -9.40
CA ALA A 189 8.68 0.60 -10.55
C ALA A 189 8.43 -0.17 -11.85
N GLY A 190 7.67 0.42 -12.77
CA GLY A 190 7.45 -0.08 -14.13
C GLY A 190 6.69 -1.41 -14.22
N ARG A 191 6.02 -1.85 -13.16
CA ARG A 191 5.25 -3.10 -13.13
C ARG A 191 3.90 -2.93 -12.47
N TRP A 192 2.87 -3.49 -13.09
CA TRP A 192 1.55 -3.57 -12.46
C TRP A 192 1.59 -4.40 -11.19
N GLN A 193 1.04 -3.83 -10.13
CA GLN A 193 0.81 -4.50 -8.85
C GLN A 193 -0.66 -4.39 -8.47
N CYS A 194 -1.15 -5.39 -7.78
CA CYS A 194 -2.48 -5.35 -7.18
C CYS A 194 -2.34 -5.03 -5.70
N VAL A 195 -2.97 -3.96 -5.28
CA VAL A 195 -3.00 -3.51 -3.89
C VAL A 195 -4.39 -3.71 -3.34
N GLU A 196 -4.48 -4.27 -2.14
CA GLU A 196 -5.70 -4.28 -1.35
C GLU A 196 -5.42 -3.71 0.04
N PHE A 197 -6.40 -3.06 0.62
CA PHE A 197 -6.36 -2.67 2.02
C PHE A 197 -7.72 -2.94 2.68
N PHE A 198 -7.70 -3.18 3.98
CA PHE A 198 -8.88 -3.25 4.81
C PHE A 198 -8.87 -2.06 5.76
N TRP A 199 -9.93 -1.28 5.71
CA TRP A 199 -10.18 -0.18 6.62
C TRP A 199 -11.14 -0.65 7.69
N ASP A 200 -10.67 -0.76 8.93
CA ASP A 200 -11.49 -1.09 10.09
C ASP A 200 -11.71 0.13 10.99
N GLY A 201 -12.73 0.93 10.67
CA GLY A 201 -13.08 2.11 11.46
C GLY A 201 -13.68 1.80 12.83
N ARG A 202 -13.92 0.52 13.18
CA ARG A 202 -14.35 0.14 14.52
C ARG A 202 -13.20 -0.05 15.47
N ASP A 203 -12.11 -0.62 14.96
CA ASP A 203 -10.92 -0.95 15.75
C ASP A 203 -9.75 0.02 15.43
N ASP A 204 -9.99 1.03 14.57
CA ASP A 204 -8.99 2.00 14.09
C ASP A 204 -7.74 1.30 13.56
N ALA A 205 -7.95 0.39 12.61
CA ALA A 205 -6.89 -0.43 12.04
C ALA A 205 -6.91 -0.46 10.51
N ILE A 206 -5.74 -0.65 9.92
CA ILE A 206 -5.58 -0.83 8.48
C ILE A 206 -4.66 -2.02 8.24
N ASP A 207 -5.14 -2.98 7.41
CA ASP A 207 -4.34 -4.08 6.89
C ASP A 207 -4.10 -3.91 5.39
N VAL A 208 -2.95 -4.39 4.91
CA VAL A 208 -2.54 -4.26 3.50
C VAL A 208 -2.15 -5.61 2.90
N TRP A 209 -2.47 -5.81 1.62
CA TRP A 209 -2.02 -6.93 0.80
C TRP A 209 -1.42 -6.39 -0.51
N LEU A 210 -0.31 -6.99 -0.94
CA LEU A 210 0.33 -6.75 -2.23
C LEU A 210 0.30 -8.05 -3.05
N ASP A 211 -0.24 -7.97 -4.26
CA ASP A 211 -0.39 -9.13 -5.16
C ASP A 211 -1.04 -10.35 -4.46
N GLY A 212 -2.02 -10.10 -3.58
CA GLY A 212 -2.74 -11.09 -2.80
C GLY A 212 -2.03 -11.57 -1.52
N VAL A 213 -0.79 -11.16 -1.28
CA VAL A 213 0.01 -11.53 -0.10
C VAL A 213 -0.15 -10.49 1.00
N ALA A 214 -0.55 -10.93 2.19
CA ALA A 214 -0.68 -10.05 3.35
C ALA A 214 0.69 -9.45 3.74
N GLN A 215 0.65 -8.17 4.11
CA GLN A 215 1.81 -7.38 4.54
C GLN A 215 1.66 -6.98 6.01
N PRO A 216 1.85 -7.90 6.96
CA PRO A 216 1.61 -7.62 8.38
C PRO A 216 2.49 -6.49 8.91
N ASP A 217 3.68 -6.31 8.34
CA ASP A 217 4.59 -5.22 8.72
C ASP A 217 4.05 -3.83 8.33
N LEU A 218 3.14 -3.75 7.34
CA LEU A 218 2.48 -2.49 6.94
C LEU A 218 1.20 -2.22 7.71
N SER A 219 0.66 -3.20 8.45
CA SER A 219 -0.56 -3.01 9.25
C SER A 219 -0.32 -1.97 10.34
N VAL A 220 -1.32 -1.14 10.56
CA VAL A 220 -1.34 -0.16 11.66
C VAL A 220 -2.62 -0.32 12.46
N SER A 221 -2.59 0.12 13.71
CA SER A 221 -3.75 0.09 14.60
C SER A 221 -3.80 1.33 15.49
N ARG A 222 -4.85 1.45 16.28
CA ARG A 222 -5.05 2.55 17.24
C ARG A 222 -3.79 2.92 18.03
N THR A 223 -3.02 1.94 18.49
CA THR A 223 -1.86 2.14 19.37
C THR A 223 -0.53 1.72 18.74
N ASP A 224 -0.55 1.13 17.55
CA ASP A 224 0.65 0.73 16.81
C ASP A 224 0.66 1.41 15.44
N HIS A 225 1.28 2.57 15.36
CA HIS A 225 1.38 3.43 14.19
C HIS A 225 2.60 4.35 14.32
N GLY A 226 2.85 5.17 13.31
CA GLY A 226 3.88 6.21 13.35
C GLY A 226 3.40 7.51 13.99
N GLY A 227 4.26 8.53 14.01
CA GLY A 227 3.92 9.87 14.46
C GLY A 227 3.91 10.08 15.96
N ASN A 228 3.02 10.96 16.44
CA ASN A 228 2.88 11.29 17.86
C ASN A 228 2.30 10.11 18.65
N PRO A 229 2.70 9.92 19.93
CA PRO A 229 2.26 8.80 20.77
C PRO A 229 0.86 9.06 21.38
N VAL A 230 -0.13 9.23 20.52
CA VAL A 230 -1.55 9.37 20.86
C VAL A 230 -2.32 8.31 20.07
N ASP A 231 -3.54 7.99 20.45
CA ASP A 231 -4.36 7.02 19.72
C ASP A 231 -4.63 7.52 18.30
N LEU A 232 -4.39 6.68 17.30
CA LEU A 232 -4.91 6.87 15.96
C LEU A 232 -6.43 6.67 15.99
N VAL A 233 -7.16 7.63 15.49
CA VAL A 233 -8.62 7.56 15.32
C VAL A 233 -8.93 7.74 13.85
N LEU A 234 -9.38 6.68 13.22
CA LEU A 234 -9.76 6.73 11.82
C LEU A 234 -11.04 7.56 11.62
N PRO A 235 -11.11 8.44 10.60
CA PRO A 235 -12.34 9.16 10.30
C PRO A 235 -13.48 8.22 9.89
N GLU A 236 -14.72 8.65 10.12
CA GLU A 236 -15.89 8.11 9.44
C GLU A 236 -15.78 8.49 7.97
N VAL A 237 -15.25 7.60 7.15
CA VAL A 237 -14.85 7.90 5.77
C VAL A 237 -16.07 8.20 4.91
N ASP A 238 -16.03 9.35 4.25
CA ASP A 238 -16.96 9.75 3.21
C ASP A 238 -16.29 9.94 1.84
N THR A 239 -14.96 10.10 1.84
CA THR A 239 -14.19 10.39 0.64
C THR A 239 -12.94 9.51 0.57
N VAL A 240 -12.75 8.81 -0.56
CA VAL A 240 -11.54 8.04 -0.87
C VAL A 240 -10.98 8.54 -2.20
N ARG A 241 -9.67 8.73 -2.24
CA ARG A 241 -8.94 9.21 -3.41
C ARG A 241 -7.91 8.18 -3.86
N PHE A 242 -7.82 7.97 -5.17
CA PHE A 242 -6.85 7.07 -5.81
C PHE A 242 -6.07 7.87 -6.84
N GLY A 243 -4.76 7.84 -6.81
CA GLY A 243 -3.93 8.63 -7.72
C GLY A 243 -2.50 8.74 -7.24
N TRP A 244 -1.97 9.95 -7.35
CA TRP A 244 -0.63 10.27 -6.91
C TRP A 244 -0.56 11.64 -6.26
N GLN A 245 0.23 11.75 -5.19
CA GLN A 245 0.72 13.00 -4.63
C GLN A 245 2.11 12.78 -4.07
N LEU A 246 3.05 13.67 -4.40
CA LEU A 246 4.28 13.86 -3.64
C LEU A 246 4.13 15.05 -2.71
N TYR A 247 4.55 14.94 -1.46
CA TYR A 247 4.37 16.02 -0.48
C TYR A 247 5.52 17.02 -0.47
N GLN A 248 6.74 16.57 -0.64
CA GLN A 248 7.92 17.42 -0.64
C GLN A 248 8.12 18.10 -2.01
N GLU A 249 8.63 19.32 -1.99
CA GLU A 249 9.03 20.01 -3.21
C GLU A 249 10.11 19.20 -3.95
N SER A 250 9.89 18.96 -5.24
CA SER A 250 10.78 18.23 -6.13
C SER A 250 10.77 18.86 -7.52
N THR A 251 11.73 18.50 -8.36
CA THR A 251 11.76 18.81 -9.80
C THR A 251 11.49 17.57 -10.65
N GLU A 252 11.24 16.42 -10.02
CA GLU A 252 10.91 15.16 -10.69
C GLU A 252 9.48 15.21 -11.24
N THR A 253 9.20 14.36 -12.19
CA THR A 253 7.84 14.13 -12.71
C THR A 253 7.46 12.68 -12.46
N PHE A 254 6.18 12.41 -12.24
CA PHE A 254 5.70 11.07 -11.92
C PHE A 254 4.54 10.70 -12.82
N ASP A 255 4.64 9.50 -13.39
CA ASP A 255 3.58 8.87 -14.16
C ASP A 255 3.10 7.62 -13.42
N THR A 256 1.80 7.60 -13.14
CA THR A 256 1.14 6.51 -12.41
C THR A 256 -0.10 6.08 -13.19
N TYR A 257 -0.27 4.79 -13.35
CA TYR A 257 -1.42 4.20 -14.04
C TYR A 257 -2.27 3.43 -13.04
N LEU A 258 -3.57 3.64 -13.11
CA LEU A 258 -4.55 3.00 -12.22
C LEU A 258 -5.55 2.20 -13.05
N ASP A 259 -5.94 1.05 -12.51
CA ASP A 259 -6.95 0.19 -13.10
C ASP A 259 -7.68 -0.60 -12.03
N ASP A 260 -8.84 -1.17 -12.38
CA ASP A 260 -9.56 -2.14 -11.56
C ASP A 260 -9.81 -1.68 -10.10
N ILE A 261 -10.20 -0.42 -9.92
CA ILE A 261 -10.47 0.16 -8.60
C ILE A 261 -11.80 -0.39 -8.06
N ALA A 262 -11.81 -0.82 -6.81
CA ALA A 262 -13.03 -1.20 -6.12
C ALA A 262 -13.01 -0.83 -4.64
N LEU A 263 -14.16 -0.39 -4.12
CA LEU A 263 -14.45 -0.31 -2.68
C LEU A 263 -15.60 -1.27 -2.40
N SER A 264 -15.50 -2.07 -1.35
CA SER A 264 -16.46 -3.14 -1.07
C SER A 264 -16.56 -3.48 0.41
N THR A 265 -17.71 -3.94 0.85
CA THR A 265 -17.89 -4.49 2.21
C THR A 265 -17.28 -5.89 2.38
N ARG A 266 -16.74 -6.47 1.31
CA ARG A 266 -16.09 -7.78 1.30
C ARG A 266 -14.79 -7.70 0.52
N ARG A 267 -13.80 -8.48 0.93
CA ARG A 267 -12.54 -8.55 0.20
C ARG A 267 -12.79 -8.95 -1.26
N VAL A 268 -12.21 -8.17 -2.17
CA VAL A 268 -12.35 -8.38 -3.62
C VAL A 268 -11.33 -9.40 -4.12
N GLY A 269 -10.12 -9.33 -3.61
CA GLY A 269 -9.01 -10.18 -4.02
C GLY A 269 -8.29 -9.65 -5.27
N CYS A 270 -7.06 -9.94 -5.37
CA CYS A 270 -6.26 -9.79 -6.56
C CYS A 270 -6.41 -11.04 -7.44
#